data_daedd41f636cb76f0d70329f49904c05
#
_entry.id   daedd41f636cb76f0d70329f49904c05
#
_cell.length_a   1.000
_cell.length_b   1.000
_cell.length_c   1.000
_cell.angle_alpha   90.00
_cell.angle_beta   90.00
_cell.angle_gamma   90.00
#
_symmetry.space_group_name_H-M   'P 1'
#
loop_
_entity.id
_entity.type
_entity.pdbx_description
1 polymer ?
#
loop_
_entity_poly.entity_id
_entity_poly.type
_entity_poly.pdbx_seq_one_letter_code
_entity_poly.pdbx_strand_id
1 'polypeptide(L)'
;MRVSKSGRAWWRTGLLAGVIAAIGAVVVALVGVAPARADLQNPRQDWIRSSVGGLFLHWGMRTSPSYTSCSAWENAINSGGWDANYWVNEAQKLHVQYITLASFHSRLGYSRAWPSKIPGSCSTKTDYLGKLIAAAKGKGLKVILYMTNDAQWHNETGHEWLDSAAYSKYKGHTVNLDSQAGFGEFSYDNFFEVMKNYPDLAGFWIDNDSAYWESHNLYKQIHAQRPNMILTNNNEDTPEMDMVSNEQKTGMSPGYDMPQAVWTSLPRVIEADYKLPSSGAWWYSGNDSSVDTKLTLGRFIMNAGSSIKSLEDEQAMVNGKFPSKQAAYNNFANGYLDKIWESLGGTQGGGFMYGGMPGGSWNDGAHGATTISTKNPNLQYIHVIDKPSTNVLKVRDAGYHVTKVTDLRSGAARTFSQAGGVLTINNTSWDQYDTVFKVETSGARVGVYTGVKASASTGTAANLVDGDYVKFWTNGKKVPANVTLDLGSAKKVAYLGINEREDSVSYNRSSTEQSARIKGYKVEVSTNGSTWTTAKSGNLPSNRGAQFIDLNVASARYVRLTMNGTWATSGSSQNRIGIDEMWVGGSYA
;
A
#
# COMPACT_ATOMS: atom_id res chain seq x y z
N MET A 1 -71.23 -45.11 20.47
CA MET A 1 -72.67 -44.78 20.34
C MET A 1 -72.75 -43.30 19.87
N ARG A 2 -73.30 -43.16 18.70
CA ARG A 2 -74.20 -42.10 18.19
C ARG A 2 -73.81 -40.63 18.48
N VAL A 3 -73.47 -39.86 17.46
CA VAL A 3 -74.39 -39.09 16.58
C VAL A 3 -74.71 -37.75 17.25
N SER A 4 -74.64 -36.58 16.71
CA SER A 4 -74.82 -36.05 15.36
C SER A 4 -74.72 -34.49 15.40
N LYS A 5 -74.31 -33.96 14.30
CA LYS A 5 -74.87 -32.83 13.51
C LYS A 5 -74.94 -31.40 14.04
N SER A 6 -74.44 -30.59 13.24
CA SER A 6 -74.94 -29.41 12.51
C SER A 6 -74.71 -28.09 13.24
N GLY A 7 -74.36 -27.01 12.61
CA GLY A 7 -74.41 -26.52 11.25
C GLY A 7 -73.95 -25.06 11.14
N ARG A 8 -73.57 -24.77 9.98
CA ARG A 8 -73.63 -23.50 9.23
C ARG A 8 -73.27 -22.12 9.86
N ALA A 9 -72.21 -21.64 9.31
CA ALA A 9 -72.08 -20.36 8.61
C ALA A 9 -71.99 -19.07 9.45
N TRP A 10 -70.94 -18.33 9.21
CA TRP A 10 -70.97 -17.03 8.57
C TRP A 10 -69.55 -16.49 8.38
N TRP A 11 -69.24 -16.21 7.24
CA TRP A 11 -68.32 -15.48 6.45
C TRP A 11 -67.69 -14.20 7.04
N ARG A 12 -66.44 -14.01 6.62
CA ARG A 12 -65.70 -12.74 6.46
C ARG A 12 -64.95 -12.23 7.69
N THR A 13 -63.68 -12.45 7.63
CA THR A 13 -62.55 -11.51 7.82
C THR A 13 -61.34 -12.32 8.26
N GLY A 14 -60.42 -12.56 7.34
CA GLY A 14 -59.22 -13.31 7.66
C GLY A 14 -58.29 -13.50 6.47
N LEU A 15 -58.01 -12.42 5.72
CA LEU A 15 -57.11 -12.49 4.56
C LEU A 15 -56.20 -11.25 4.48
N LEU A 16 -55.57 -10.91 5.60
CA LEU A 16 -54.57 -9.83 5.59
C LEU A 16 -53.43 -10.02 6.63
N ALA A 17 -53.42 -11.15 7.35
CA ALA A 17 -52.35 -11.41 8.32
C ALA A 17 -51.34 -12.51 7.88
N GLY A 18 -51.57 -13.15 6.73
CA GLY A 18 -50.72 -14.27 6.26
C GLY A 18 -49.58 -13.89 5.30
N VAL A 19 -49.56 -12.67 4.77
CA VAL A 19 -48.56 -12.27 3.76
C VAL A 19 -47.37 -11.51 4.36
N ILE A 20 -47.53 -10.97 5.56
CA ILE A 20 -46.43 -10.21 6.22
C ILE A 20 -45.45 -11.14 6.96
N ALA A 21 -45.88 -12.34 7.36
CA ALA A 21 -44.99 -13.29 8.04
C ALA A 21 -44.09 -14.10 7.08
N ALA A 22 -44.45 -14.21 5.80
CA ALA A 22 -43.66 -14.94 4.81
C ALA A 22 -42.54 -14.08 4.16
N ILE A 23 -42.66 -12.75 4.21
CA ILE A 23 -41.64 -11.84 3.68
C ILE A 23 -40.54 -11.55 4.73
N GLY A 24 -40.87 -11.66 6.01
CA GLY A 24 -39.91 -11.50 7.11
C GLY A 24 -38.93 -12.67 7.28
N ALA A 25 -39.30 -13.87 6.85
CA ALA A 25 -38.47 -15.07 7.01
C ALA A 25 -37.50 -15.31 5.83
N VAL A 26 -37.74 -14.69 4.68
CA VAL A 26 -36.86 -14.83 3.50
C VAL A 26 -35.73 -13.78 3.49
N VAL A 27 -35.87 -12.67 4.24
CA VAL A 27 -34.84 -11.64 4.32
C VAL A 27 -33.76 -11.95 5.37
N VAL A 28 -34.04 -12.84 6.34
CA VAL A 28 -33.05 -13.22 7.38
C VAL A 28 -32.17 -14.40 6.95
N ALA A 29 -32.48 -15.09 5.87
CA ALA A 29 -31.71 -16.26 5.41
C ALA A 29 -30.68 -15.94 4.30
N LEU A 30 -30.51 -14.66 3.93
CA LEU A 30 -29.55 -14.21 2.91
C LEU A 30 -28.50 -13.22 3.43
N VAL A 31 -28.35 -13.08 4.74
CA VAL A 31 -27.09 -12.58 5.30
C VAL A 31 -26.16 -13.77 5.42
N GLY A 32 -25.79 -14.35 4.30
CA GLY A 32 -24.60 -15.16 4.21
C GLY A 32 -23.47 -14.28 4.71
N VAL A 33 -22.77 -14.72 5.76
CA VAL A 33 -21.53 -14.14 6.22
C VAL A 33 -20.63 -14.06 5.00
N ALA A 34 -20.55 -12.87 4.37
CA ALA A 34 -19.54 -12.63 3.37
C ALA A 34 -18.20 -12.98 4.05
N PRO A 35 -17.34 -13.78 3.41
CA PRO A 35 -16.00 -14.01 3.96
C PRO A 35 -15.41 -12.64 4.22
N ALA A 36 -14.80 -12.47 5.40
CA ALA A 36 -14.10 -11.25 5.76
C ALA A 36 -13.00 -11.03 4.71
N ARG A 37 -13.30 -10.27 3.68
CA ARG A 37 -12.31 -9.76 2.76
C ARG A 37 -11.64 -8.61 3.50
N ALA A 38 -10.34 -8.69 3.66
CA ALA A 38 -9.51 -7.52 3.88
C ALA A 38 -9.61 -6.68 2.61
N ASP A 39 -10.65 -5.88 2.54
CA ASP A 39 -11.02 -5.09 1.37
C ASP A 39 -10.43 -3.70 1.56
N LEU A 40 -9.89 -3.10 0.51
CA LEU A 40 -9.52 -1.69 0.47
C LEU A 40 -10.71 -0.75 0.78
N GLN A 41 -11.91 -1.28 0.86
CA GLN A 41 -13.14 -0.56 1.21
C GLN A 41 -13.48 -0.61 2.71
N ASN A 42 -12.62 -1.18 3.55
CA ASN A 42 -12.87 -1.17 4.99
C ASN A 42 -12.66 0.24 5.57
N PRO A 43 -13.65 0.84 6.24
CA PRO A 43 -13.57 2.21 6.76
C PRO A 43 -12.38 2.45 7.71
N ARG A 44 -11.90 1.42 8.44
CA ARG A 44 -10.70 1.58 9.29
C ARG A 44 -9.44 1.88 8.50
N GLN A 45 -9.41 1.56 7.20
CA GLN A 45 -8.29 1.86 6.30
C GLN A 45 -8.33 3.27 5.72
N ASP A 46 -9.42 4.02 5.86
CA ASP A 46 -9.59 5.31 5.17
C ASP A 46 -8.51 6.33 5.53
N TRP A 47 -8.15 6.41 6.80
CA TRP A 47 -7.13 7.34 7.24
C TRP A 47 -5.73 6.95 6.74
N ILE A 48 -5.39 5.65 6.73
CA ILE A 48 -4.08 5.21 6.23
C ILE A 48 -4.04 5.28 4.69
N ARG A 49 -5.15 5.05 4.02
CA ARG A 49 -5.26 5.22 2.57
C ARG A 49 -5.02 6.67 2.16
N SER A 50 -5.53 7.62 2.93
CA SER A 50 -5.35 9.05 2.67
C SER A 50 -3.99 9.60 3.13
N SER A 51 -3.21 8.85 3.91
CA SER A 51 -1.86 9.23 4.30
C SER A 51 -0.86 9.06 3.16
N VAL A 52 0.24 9.81 3.22
CA VAL A 52 1.38 9.64 2.30
C VAL A 52 2.43 8.72 2.91
N GLY A 53 2.63 8.79 4.23
CA GLY A 53 3.59 7.95 4.92
C GLY A 53 3.61 8.13 6.43
N GLY A 54 4.59 7.49 7.06
CA GLY A 54 4.87 7.51 8.49
C GLY A 54 6.35 7.64 8.80
N LEU A 55 6.64 7.99 10.05
CA LEU A 55 7.96 7.96 10.65
C LEU A 55 8.12 6.67 11.44
N PHE A 56 9.15 5.90 11.17
CA PHE A 56 9.49 4.69 11.91
C PHE A 56 10.58 5.00 12.94
N LEU A 57 10.42 4.51 14.15
CA LEU A 57 11.35 4.74 15.25
C LEU A 57 11.75 3.43 15.90
N HIS A 58 12.98 3.00 15.70
CA HIS A 58 13.56 1.89 16.45
C HIS A 58 14.32 2.44 17.66
N TRP A 59 13.74 2.31 18.85
CA TRP A 59 14.25 2.94 20.05
C TRP A 59 14.02 2.10 21.31
N GLY A 60 15.09 1.65 21.94
CA GLY A 60 15.04 0.76 23.10
C GLY A 60 16.32 0.73 23.93
N MET A 61 16.39 -0.16 24.89
CA MET A 61 17.47 -0.26 25.87
C MET A 61 18.85 -0.49 25.22
N ARG A 62 18.90 -1.05 24.01
CA ARG A 62 20.15 -1.28 23.26
C ARG A 62 20.46 -0.22 22.21
N THR A 63 19.66 0.85 22.13
CA THR A 63 20.08 2.06 21.42
C THR A 63 21.38 2.58 22.04
N SER A 64 22.35 2.97 21.21
CA SER A 64 23.67 3.40 21.67
C SER A 64 23.63 4.66 22.56
N PRO A 65 24.40 4.69 23.68
CA PRO A 65 25.13 3.55 24.26
C PRO A 65 24.17 2.52 24.84
N SER A 66 24.43 1.22 24.63
CA SER A 66 23.60 0.15 25.18
C SER A 66 23.60 0.15 26.71
N TYR A 67 22.44 -0.12 27.29
CA TYR A 67 22.25 -0.17 28.75
C TYR A 67 22.07 -1.62 29.21
N THR A 68 22.57 -1.91 30.40
CA THR A 68 22.55 -3.26 31.00
C THR A 68 21.33 -3.48 31.91
N SER A 69 20.53 -2.45 32.16
CA SER A 69 19.29 -2.56 32.92
C SER A 69 18.24 -1.56 32.43
N CYS A 70 16.99 -1.91 32.65
CA CYS A 70 15.84 -1.08 32.34
C CYS A 70 15.89 0.28 33.05
N SER A 71 16.29 0.28 34.35
CA SER A 71 16.41 1.51 35.12
C SER A 71 17.54 2.42 34.63
N ALA A 72 18.67 1.86 34.22
CA ALA A 72 19.76 2.66 33.64
C ALA A 72 19.34 3.32 32.33
N TRP A 73 18.63 2.58 31.47
CA TRP A 73 18.06 3.13 30.23
C TRP A 73 17.05 4.24 30.51
N GLU A 74 16.08 4.00 31.38
CA GLU A 74 15.07 5.00 31.75
C GLU A 74 15.69 6.27 32.38
N ASN A 75 16.70 6.11 33.24
CA ASN A 75 17.43 7.24 33.81
C ASN A 75 18.13 8.07 32.73
N ALA A 76 18.75 7.40 31.75
CA ALA A 76 19.40 8.09 30.64
C ALA A 76 18.41 8.85 29.74
N ILE A 77 17.22 8.29 29.49
CA ILE A 77 16.15 8.98 28.79
C ILE A 77 15.73 10.26 29.52
N ASN A 78 15.45 10.12 30.82
CA ASN A 78 14.94 11.22 31.64
C ASN A 78 16.00 12.33 31.79
N SER A 79 17.26 11.97 32.04
CA SER A 79 18.35 12.93 32.15
C SER A 79 18.73 13.55 30.81
N GLY A 80 18.49 12.86 29.71
CA GLY A 80 18.73 13.33 28.34
C GLY A 80 17.65 14.31 27.82
N GLY A 81 16.59 14.54 28.59
CA GLY A 81 15.53 15.48 28.25
C GLY A 81 14.67 15.04 27.06
N TRP A 82 14.32 13.75 27.01
CA TRP A 82 13.41 13.22 26.00
C TRP A 82 12.06 13.97 25.99
N ASP A 83 11.60 14.30 24.80
CA ASP A 83 10.32 14.98 24.58
C ASP A 83 9.58 14.38 23.38
N ALA A 84 8.37 13.90 23.62
CA ALA A 84 7.50 13.34 22.57
C ALA A 84 7.20 14.34 21.44
N ASN A 85 7.11 15.64 21.77
CA ASN A 85 6.85 16.67 20.77
C ASN A 85 7.98 16.79 19.74
N TYR A 86 9.21 16.42 20.10
CA TYR A 86 10.31 16.42 19.14
C TYR A 86 10.01 15.43 18.00
N TRP A 87 9.65 14.17 18.30
CA TRP A 87 9.32 13.17 17.27
C TRP A 87 8.11 13.59 16.42
N VAL A 88 7.10 14.15 17.08
CA VAL A 88 5.90 14.66 16.39
C VAL A 88 6.24 15.81 15.44
N ASN A 89 7.10 16.74 15.85
CA ASN A 89 7.54 17.83 15.01
C ASN A 89 8.41 17.35 13.83
N GLU A 90 9.28 16.36 14.06
CA GLU A 90 10.08 15.77 12.99
C GLU A 90 9.19 15.03 11.97
N ALA A 91 8.20 14.26 12.42
CA ALA A 91 7.19 13.65 11.55
C ALA A 91 6.42 14.71 10.71
N GLN A 92 6.09 15.85 11.32
CA GLN A 92 5.45 16.96 10.59
C GLN A 92 6.37 17.56 9.52
N LYS A 93 7.67 17.65 9.76
CA LYS A 93 8.64 18.11 8.75
C LYS A 93 8.73 17.19 7.54
N LEU A 94 8.56 15.89 7.75
CA LEU A 94 8.48 14.89 6.70
C LEU A 94 7.10 14.84 6.03
N HIS A 95 6.14 15.64 6.49
CA HIS A 95 4.74 15.63 6.01
C HIS A 95 4.05 14.28 6.13
N VAL A 96 4.48 13.42 7.06
CA VAL A 96 3.86 12.12 7.30
C VAL A 96 2.73 12.21 8.33
N GLN A 97 1.83 11.22 8.32
CA GLN A 97 0.58 11.26 9.08
C GLN A 97 0.55 10.30 10.26
N TYR A 98 1.56 9.46 10.41
CA TYR A 98 1.65 8.54 11.55
C TYR A 98 3.09 8.30 11.98
N ILE A 99 3.24 7.77 13.19
CA ILE A 99 4.52 7.35 13.77
C ILE A 99 4.39 5.90 14.19
N THR A 100 5.31 5.06 13.78
CA THR A 100 5.42 3.67 14.23
C THR A 100 6.58 3.56 15.22
N LEU A 101 6.30 3.11 16.45
CA LEU A 101 7.31 2.94 17.49
C LEU A 101 7.69 1.46 17.64
N ALA A 102 8.94 1.12 17.34
CA ALA A 102 9.55 -0.18 17.55
C ALA A 102 10.50 -0.13 18.76
N SER A 103 9.98 -0.47 19.93
CA SER A 103 10.79 -0.65 21.14
C SER A 103 10.83 -2.11 21.61
N PHE A 104 9.75 -2.84 21.40
CA PHE A 104 9.59 -4.26 21.74
C PHE A 104 10.19 -5.15 20.65
N HIS A 105 11.48 -4.99 20.39
CA HIS A 105 12.25 -5.67 19.36
C HIS A 105 13.42 -6.43 20.00
N SER A 106 13.77 -7.62 19.49
CA SER A 106 14.82 -8.49 20.05
C SER A 106 16.16 -7.75 20.23
N ARG A 107 16.63 -7.15 19.16
CA ARG A 107 17.91 -6.41 19.16
C ARG A 107 17.89 -5.11 19.95
N LEU A 108 16.72 -4.69 20.44
CA LEU A 108 16.55 -3.57 21.36
C LEU A 108 16.30 -4.03 22.81
N GLY A 109 16.48 -5.33 23.10
CA GLY A 109 16.33 -5.93 24.43
C GLY A 109 14.87 -6.12 24.85
N TYR A 110 13.95 -6.28 23.88
CA TYR A 110 12.50 -6.41 24.12
C TYR A 110 11.96 -5.31 25.06
N SER A 111 12.47 -4.10 24.89
CA SER A 111 12.17 -2.97 25.77
C SER A 111 10.74 -2.48 25.55
N ARG A 112 9.98 -2.34 26.61
CA ARG A 112 8.67 -1.74 26.58
C ARG A 112 8.77 -0.30 27.07
N ALA A 113 8.61 0.65 26.14
CA ALA A 113 8.65 2.08 26.45
C ALA A 113 7.37 2.57 27.16
N TRP A 114 6.73 1.68 27.95
CA TRP A 114 5.50 1.92 28.69
C TRP A 114 5.48 1.10 29.98
N PRO A 115 4.76 1.56 31.03
CA PRO A 115 4.52 0.78 32.23
C PRO A 115 3.68 -0.46 31.93
N SER A 116 4.14 -1.63 32.37
CA SER A 116 3.44 -2.90 32.21
C SER A 116 3.35 -3.64 33.55
N LYS A 117 2.21 -4.30 33.78
CA LYS A 117 2.03 -5.23 34.90
C LYS A 117 2.45 -6.65 34.57
N ILE A 118 2.73 -6.94 33.30
CA ILE A 118 3.18 -8.23 32.82
C ILE A 118 4.70 -8.27 32.97
N PRO A 119 5.26 -9.13 33.84
CA PRO A 119 6.71 -9.29 33.93
C PRO A 119 7.22 -10.06 32.71
N GLY A 120 8.54 -10.13 32.50
CA GLY A 120 9.14 -10.95 31.44
C GLY A 120 10.14 -10.20 30.56
N SER A 121 10.06 -8.88 30.48
CA SER A 121 11.10 -8.04 29.85
C SER A 121 11.14 -6.65 30.47
N CYS A 122 12.11 -5.83 30.05
CA CYS A 122 12.19 -4.43 30.47
C CYS A 122 10.88 -3.69 30.21
N SER A 123 10.39 -2.95 31.21
CA SER A 123 9.25 -2.06 31.15
C SER A 123 9.56 -0.80 31.92
N THR A 124 9.42 0.36 31.31
CA THR A 124 9.68 1.66 31.97
C THR A 124 8.60 2.01 32.97
N LYS A 125 8.95 2.79 34.00
CA LYS A 125 7.97 3.39 34.94
C LYS A 125 7.32 4.61 34.32
N THR A 126 8.06 5.36 33.51
CA THR A 126 7.57 6.48 32.72
C THR A 126 6.83 5.97 31.50
N ASP A 127 5.67 6.52 31.25
CA ASP A 127 4.86 6.17 30.09
C ASP A 127 5.26 7.01 28.85
N TYR A 128 6.29 6.56 28.16
CA TYR A 128 6.74 7.23 26.93
C TYR A 128 5.78 6.99 25.76
N LEU A 129 5.19 5.80 25.67
CA LEU A 129 4.19 5.49 24.64
C LEU A 129 2.93 6.36 24.79
N GLY A 130 2.39 6.47 25.99
CA GLY A 130 1.22 7.32 26.25
C GLY A 130 1.49 8.79 25.98
N LYS A 131 2.69 9.28 26.34
CA LYS A 131 3.11 10.66 26.03
C LYS A 131 3.23 10.89 24.52
N LEU A 132 3.77 9.91 23.77
CA LEU A 132 3.85 9.99 22.31
C LEU A 132 2.46 10.01 21.67
N ILE A 133 1.57 9.12 22.10
CA ILE A 133 0.18 9.06 21.61
C ILE A 133 -0.53 10.40 21.86
N ALA A 134 -0.39 10.97 23.05
CA ALA A 134 -1.02 12.25 23.39
C ALA A 134 -0.47 13.41 22.55
N ALA A 135 0.85 13.49 22.38
CA ALA A 135 1.50 14.51 21.57
C ALA A 135 1.09 14.40 20.08
N ALA A 136 1.10 13.19 19.53
CA ALA A 136 0.71 12.92 18.16
C ALA A 136 -0.76 13.29 17.91
N LYS A 137 -1.66 12.87 18.81
CA LYS A 137 -3.09 13.21 18.74
C LYS A 137 -3.31 14.72 18.74
N GLY A 138 -2.57 15.47 19.54
CA GLY A 138 -2.63 16.94 19.59
C GLY A 138 -2.24 17.62 18.28
N LYS A 139 -1.58 16.91 17.37
CA LYS A 139 -1.15 17.38 16.05
C LYS A 139 -1.84 16.66 14.89
N GLY A 140 -2.86 15.84 15.18
CA GLY A 140 -3.59 15.09 14.15
C GLY A 140 -2.86 13.88 13.58
N LEU A 141 -1.72 13.49 14.19
CA LEU A 141 -0.99 12.29 13.79
C LEU A 141 -1.53 11.05 14.54
N LYS A 142 -1.31 9.89 13.95
CA LYS A 142 -1.62 8.60 14.55
C LYS A 142 -0.35 7.92 15.07
N VAL A 143 -0.50 7.02 16.05
CA VAL A 143 0.60 6.18 16.54
C VAL A 143 0.25 4.72 16.33
N ILE A 144 1.19 3.98 15.76
CA ILE A 144 1.17 2.53 15.58
C ILE A 144 2.26 1.93 16.46
N LEU A 145 2.00 0.81 17.11
CA LEU A 145 3.00 0.13 17.91
C LEU A 145 3.50 -1.12 17.21
N TYR A 146 4.83 -1.23 17.08
CA TYR A 146 5.48 -2.44 16.62
C TYR A 146 5.36 -3.55 17.69
N MET A 147 4.97 -4.73 17.23
CA MET A 147 4.90 -5.95 18.04
C MET A 147 5.53 -7.11 17.26
N THR A 148 6.15 -8.04 17.98
CA THR A 148 6.89 -9.13 17.34
C THR A 148 6.69 -10.47 18.03
N ASN A 149 6.93 -11.54 17.28
CA ASN A 149 7.22 -12.89 17.77
C ASN A 149 8.66 -13.30 17.44
N ASP A 150 9.58 -12.36 17.49
CA ASP A 150 10.95 -12.45 16.98
C ASP A 150 11.94 -13.23 17.88
N ALA A 151 11.49 -13.92 18.94
CA ALA A 151 12.37 -14.63 19.88
C ALA A 151 13.31 -15.64 19.21
N GLN A 152 13.01 -16.09 17.99
CA GLN A 152 13.78 -17.14 17.32
C GLN A 152 14.53 -16.70 16.06
N TRP A 153 14.17 -15.58 15.46
CA TRP A 153 14.83 -15.11 14.24
C TRP A 153 16.28 -14.71 14.47
N HIS A 154 16.57 -14.28 15.70
CA HIS A 154 17.87 -13.78 16.09
C HIS A 154 18.32 -14.49 17.38
N ASN A 155 18.51 -15.81 17.31
CA ASN A 155 18.98 -16.68 18.40
C ASN A 155 20.19 -16.15 19.17
N GLU A 156 20.81 -15.10 18.70
CA GLU A 156 22.11 -14.64 19.15
C GLU A 156 22.03 -13.46 20.11
N THR A 157 20.90 -12.75 20.17
CA THR A 157 20.80 -11.50 20.93
C THR A 157 19.40 -11.22 21.43
N GLY A 158 19.32 -10.83 22.69
CA GLY A 158 18.07 -10.37 23.31
C GLY A 158 17.44 -11.35 24.28
N HIS A 159 17.75 -12.64 24.19
CA HIS A 159 17.22 -13.66 25.12
C HIS A 159 17.63 -13.39 26.55
N GLU A 160 18.83 -12.86 26.78
CA GLU A 160 19.32 -12.46 28.10
C GLU A 160 18.48 -11.35 28.77
N TRP A 161 17.60 -10.71 28.02
CA TRP A 161 16.71 -9.67 28.54
C TRP A 161 15.32 -10.18 28.87
N LEU A 162 15.07 -11.48 28.67
CA LEU A 162 13.81 -12.14 28.96
C LEU A 162 13.87 -12.87 30.31
N ASP A 163 12.82 -12.71 31.11
CA ASP A 163 12.67 -13.37 32.41
C ASP A 163 11.51 -14.37 32.38
N SER A 164 11.83 -15.58 31.90
CA SER A 164 10.88 -16.69 31.84
C SER A 164 10.33 -17.09 33.20
N ALA A 165 11.14 -16.96 34.27
CA ALA A 165 10.74 -17.34 35.63
C ALA A 165 9.67 -16.36 36.17
N ALA A 166 9.90 -15.06 36.02
CA ALA A 166 8.94 -14.05 36.43
C ALA A 166 7.62 -14.17 35.67
N TYR A 167 7.68 -14.37 34.34
CA TYR A 167 6.50 -14.53 33.51
C TYR A 167 5.74 -15.83 33.85
N SER A 168 6.45 -16.97 34.03
CA SER A 168 5.81 -18.22 34.44
C SER A 168 5.07 -18.09 35.78
N LYS A 169 5.66 -17.39 36.75
CA LYS A 169 4.99 -17.08 38.02
C LYS A 169 3.72 -16.25 37.83
N TYR A 170 3.76 -15.27 36.94
CA TYR A 170 2.61 -14.43 36.61
C TYR A 170 1.50 -15.26 35.96
N LYS A 171 1.83 -16.17 35.05
CA LYS A 171 0.85 -17.03 34.34
C LYS A 171 0.32 -18.20 35.20
N GLY A 172 1.04 -18.59 36.23
CA GLY A 172 0.70 -19.78 37.05
C GLY A 172 1.05 -21.13 36.40
N HIS A 173 1.79 -21.11 35.29
CA HIS A 173 2.34 -22.31 34.63
C HIS A 173 3.70 -21.98 34.00
N THR A 174 4.48 -23.03 33.67
CA THR A 174 5.80 -22.85 33.08
C THR A 174 5.71 -22.33 31.65
N VAL A 175 6.39 -21.22 31.38
CA VAL A 175 6.51 -20.61 30.05
C VAL A 175 7.98 -20.32 29.79
N ASN A 176 8.50 -20.81 28.68
CA ASN A 176 9.85 -20.48 28.21
C ASN A 176 9.79 -19.37 27.17
N LEU A 177 10.21 -18.16 27.53
CA LEU A 177 10.19 -16.99 26.64
C LEU A 177 11.21 -17.09 25.48
N ASP A 178 12.21 -17.99 25.59
CA ASP A 178 13.14 -18.25 24.49
C ASP A 178 12.52 -19.13 23.39
N SER A 179 11.36 -19.73 23.64
CA SER A 179 10.63 -20.50 22.64
C SER A 179 9.63 -19.63 21.90
N GLN A 180 9.38 -19.96 20.63
CA GLN A 180 8.40 -19.26 19.81
C GLN A 180 6.99 -19.28 20.43
N ALA A 181 6.59 -20.43 20.97
CA ALA A 181 5.28 -20.56 21.61
C ALA A 181 5.18 -19.73 22.90
N GLY A 182 6.19 -19.79 23.76
CA GLY A 182 6.19 -19.03 25.02
C GLY A 182 6.32 -17.53 24.82
N PHE A 183 7.13 -17.10 23.86
CA PHE A 183 7.19 -15.68 23.50
C PHE A 183 5.88 -15.23 22.81
N GLY A 184 5.28 -16.08 21.99
CA GLY A 184 3.97 -15.82 21.39
C GLY A 184 2.88 -15.60 22.44
N GLU A 185 2.88 -16.38 23.55
CA GLU A 185 1.98 -16.18 24.68
C GLU A 185 2.25 -14.84 25.39
N PHE A 186 3.52 -14.55 25.65
CA PHE A 186 3.92 -13.30 26.28
C PHE A 186 3.55 -12.08 25.46
N SER A 187 3.83 -12.12 24.17
CA SER A 187 3.49 -11.05 23.24
C SER A 187 1.97 -10.88 23.13
N TYR A 188 1.22 -11.99 23.08
CA TYR A 188 -0.25 -11.99 23.09
C TYR A 188 -0.83 -11.22 24.28
N ASP A 189 -0.34 -11.49 25.49
CA ASP A 189 -0.78 -10.77 26.68
C ASP A 189 -0.46 -9.26 26.60
N ASN A 190 0.70 -8.91 26.03
CA ASN A 190 1.08 -7.51 25.83
C ASN A 190 0.20 -6.79 24.81
N PHE A 191 -0.29 -7.43 23.74
CA PHE A 191 -1.26 -6.84 22.82
C PHE A 191 -2.52 -6.37 23.56
N PHE A 192 -3.07 -7.22 24.42
CA PHE A 192 -4.30 -6.89 25.16
C PHE A 192 -4.08 -5.87 26.27
N GLU A 193 -2.94 -5.90 26.98
CA GLU A 193 -2.60 -4.88 27.95
C GLU A 193 -2.49 -3.51 27.28
N VAL A 194 -1.79 -3.42 26.15
CA VAL A 194 -1.63 -2.18 25.39
C VAL A 194 -2.97 -1.67 24.88
N MET A 195 -3.79 -2.53 24.27
CA MET A 195 -5.13 -2.13 23.79
C MET A 195 -6.00 -1.56 24.90
N LYS A 196 -5.93 -2.15 26.10
CA LYS A 196 -6.68 -1.71 27.26
C LYS A 196 -6.20 -0.35 27.78
N ASN A 197 -4.89 -0.14 27.80
CA ASN A 197 -4.28 1.04 28.42
C ASN A 197 -4.25 2.25 27.47
N TYR A 198 -4.23 2.02 26.13
CA TYR A 198 -4.07 3.09 25.13
C TYR A 198 -5.23 3.11 24.12
N PRO A 199 -6.37 3.70 24.49
CA PRO A 199 -7.56 3.75 23.62
C PRO A 199 -7.33 4.54 22.31
N ASP A 200 -6.39 5.47 22.28
CA ASP A 200 -6.04 6.29 21.12
C ASP A 200 -4.92 5.68 20.23
N LEU A 201 -4.40 4.50 20.58
CA LEU A 201 -3.47 3.79 19.70
C LEU A 201 -4.19 3.37 18.42
N ALA A 202 -3.60 3.68 17.26
CA ALA A 202 -4.25 3.52 15.96
C ALA A 202 -4.11 2.12 15.35
N GLY A 203 -3.11 1.35 15.76
CA GLY A 203 -2.88 0.03 15.20
C GLY A 203 -1.63 -0.66 15.73
N PHE A 204 -1.39 -1.86 15.18
CA PHE A 204 -0.17 -2.63 15.41
C PHE A 204 0.57 -2.88 14.10
N TRP A 205 1.87 -2.69 14.14
CA TRP A 205 2.81 -3.10 13.11
C TRP A 205 3.48 -4.40 13.58
N ILE A 206 3.23 -5.49 12.86
CA ILE A 206 3.56 -6.84 13.31
C ILE A 206 4.76 -7.34 12.52
N ASP A 207 5.78 -7.75 13.25
CA ASP A 207 6.96 -8.39 12.68
C ASP A 207 6.95 -9.87 13.03
N ASN A 208 6.92 -10.69 12.00
CA ASN A 208 6.69 -12.13 12.06
C ASN A 208 5.29 -12.53 12.57
N ASP A 209 4.91 -13.75 12.36
CA ASP A 209 3.66 -14.34 12.84
C ASP A 209 3.94 -15.43 13.89
N SER A 210 2.89 -15.90 14.54
CA SER A 210 2.98 -16.92 15.58
C SER A 210 1.82 -17.90 15.51
N ALA A 211 2.15 -19.19 15.51
CA ALA A 211 1.14 -20.24 15.64
C ALA A 211 0.31 -20.10 16.94
N TYR A 212 0.89 -19.51 18.01
CA TYR A 212 0.14 -19.19 19.21
C TYR A 212 -0.94 -18.14 18.95
N TRP A 213 -0.60 -17.07 18.23
CA TRP A 213 -1.55 -16.01 17.90
C TRP A 213 -2.66 -16.51 16.99
N GLU A 214 -2.33 -17.31 15.98
CA GLU A 214 -3.30 -17.91 15.06
C GLU A 214 -4.29 -18.81 15.81
N SER A 215 -3.78 -19.74 16.64
CA SER A 215 -4.61 -20.66 17.40
C SER A 215 -5.52 -19.97 18.43
N HIS A 216 -5.16 -18.76 18.86
CA HIS A 216 -5.94 -17.93 19.77
C HIS A 216 -6.74 -16.83 19.05
N ASN A 217 -6.75 -16.81 17.70
CA ASN A 217 -7.47 -15.83 16.88
C ASN A 217 -7.16 -14.36 17.24
N LEU A 218 -5.88 -14.05 17.50
CA LEU A 218 -5.44 -12.72 17.98
C LEU A 218 -6.02 -11.58 17.13
N TYR A 219 -5.83 -11.64 15.82
CA TYR A 219 -6.20 -10.54 14.91
C TYR A 219 -7.71 -10.30 14.89
N LYS A 220 -8.51 -11.38 14.87
CA LYS A 220 -9.96 -11.27 14.96
C LYS A 220 -10.42 -10.69 16.30
N GLN A 221 -9.75 -11.06 17.40
CA GLN A 221 -10.05 -10.50 18.71
C GLN A 221 -9.69 -9.02 18.81
N ILE A 222 -8.56 -8.59 18.21
CA ILE A 222 -8.20 -7.17 18.12
C ILE A 222 -9.30 -6.40 17.40
N HIS A 223 -9.70 -6.84 16.21
CA HIS A 223 -10.75 -6.16 15.45
C HIS A 223 -12.13 -6.19 16.14
N ALA A 224 -12.45 -7.27 16.87
CA ALA A 224 -13.69 -7.35 17.64
C ALA A 224 -13.74 -6.34 18.79
N GLN A 225 -12.61 -6.12 19.48
CA GLN A 225 -12.51 -5.18 20.61
C GLN A 225 -12.22 -3.74 20.16
N ARG A 226 -11.50 -3.59 19.07
CA ARG A 226 -11.01 -2.30 18.56
C ARG A 226 -11.22 -2.26 17.03
N PRO A 227 -12.46 -2.11 16.54
CA PRO A 227 -12.79 -2.25 15.11
C PRO A 227 -12.12 -1.19 14.21
N ASN A 228 -11.66 -0.08 14.79
CA ASN A 228 -10.97 0.99 14.07
C ASN A 228 -9.43 0.88 14.10
N MET A 229 -8.86 -0.11 14.80
CA MET A 229 -7.42 -0.37 14.77
C MET A 229 -7.03 -1.00 13.44
N ILE A 230 -5.93 -0.53 12.85
CA ILE A 230 -5.32 -1.20 11.71
C ILE A 230 -4.30 -2.24 12.16
N LEU A 231 -4.18 -3.27 11.36
CA LEU A 231 -3.13 -4.28 11.48
C LEU A 231 -2.31 -4.29 10.20
N THR A 232 -0.99 -4.23 10.35
CA THR A 232 -0.04 -4.41 9.25
C THR A 232 0.98 -5.47 9.61
N ASN A 233 1.43 -6.23 8.63
CA ASN A 233 2.46 -7.23 8.80
C ASN A 233 3.66 -6.93 7.89
N ASN A 234 4.85 -7.25 8.39
CA ASN A 234 6.10 -7.07 7.64
C ASN A 234 6.35 -8.25 6.71
N ASN A 235 6.33 -8.01 5.40
CA ASN A 235 6.61 -8.98 4.34
C ASN A 235 5.67 -10.20 4.29
N GLU A 236 4.71 -10.31 5.17
CA GLU A 236 3.75 -11.41 5.24
C GLU A 236 2.33 -10.89 5.02
N ASP A 237 1.46 -11.75 4.53
CA ASP A 237 0.12 -11.36 4.16
C ASP A 237 -0.89 -12.41 4.59
N THR A 238 -1.74 -12.04 5.55
CA THR A 238 -2.89 -12.84 5.99
C THR A 238 -4.19 -12.10 5.66
N PRO A 239 -5.32 -12.82 5.54
CA PRO A 239 -6.61 -12.19 5.25
C PRO A 239 -7.06 -11.13 6.26
N GLU A 240 -6.55 -11.17 7.48
CA GLU A 240 -6.91 -10.28 8.57
C GLU A 240 -6.14 -8.95 8.55
N MET A 241 -5.05 -8.86 7.78
CA MET A 241 -4.25 -7.62 7.71
C MET A 241 -4.96 -6.55 6.90
N ASP A 242 -4.90 -5.32 7.38
CA ASP A 242 -5.41 -4.13 6.70
C ASP A 242 -4.40 -3.54 5.73
N MET A 243 -3.12 -3.72 6.03
CA MET A 243 -1.99 -3.22 5.26
C MET A 243 -0.87 -4.26 5.27
N VAL A 244 -0.07 -4.27 4.23
CA VAL A 244 1.17 -5.05 4.15
C VAL A 244 2.34 -4.09 4.04
N SER A 245 3.26 -4.15 4.98
CA SER A 245 4.55 -3.47 4.90
C SER A 245 5.55 -4.32 4.14
N ASN A 246 6.43 -3.69 3.40
CA ASN A 246 7.43 -4.34 2.57
C ASN A 246 8.81 -3.81 2.96
N GLU A 247 9.51 -4.57 3.78
CA GLU A 247 10.80 -4.18 4.32
C GLU A 247 11.83 -3.98 3.21
N GLN A 248 12.47 -2.80 3.20
CA GLN A 248 13.48 -2.38 2.23
C GLN A 248 13.07 -2.59 0.77
N LYS A 249 11.77 -2.54 0.51
CA LYS A 249 11.21 -2.60 -0.84
C LYS A 249 10.56 -1.27 -1.15
N THR A 250 10.92 -0.73 -2.28
CA THR A 250 10.23 0.40 -2.89
C THR A 250 10.11 0.05 -4.35
N GLY A 251 9.30 0.74 -5.07
CA GLY A 251 9.32 0.31 -6.40
C GLY A 251 8.72 1.29 -7.32
N MET A 252 9.28 1.60 -8.41
CA MET A 252 8.60 2.18 -9.58
C MET A 252 9.56 2.72 -10.61
N SER A 253 10.69 3.26 -10.18
CA SER A 253 11.75 3.66 -11.11
C SER A 253 13.04 2.92 -10.75
N PRO A 254 13.73 2.31 -11.70
CA PRO A 254 14.92 1.50 -11.41
C PRO A 254 15.99 2.18 -10.57
N GLY A 255 16.15 3.49 -10.69
CA GLY A 255 17.11 4.26 -9.89
C GLY A 255 16.76 4.40 -8.40
N TYR A 256 15.49 4.20 -8.05
CA TYR A 256 14.93 4.41 -6.71
C TYR A 256 14.41 3.15 -6.04
N ASP A 257 14.30 2.06 -6.78
CA ASP A 257 13.86 0.78 -6.23
C ASP A 257 14.88 0.21 -5.24
N MET A 258 14.41 -0.58 -4.31
CA MET A 258 15.22 -1.51 -3.52
C MET A 258 15.46 -2.81 -4.33
N PRO A 259 16.35 -3.72 -3.86
CA PRO A 259 16.62 -4.97 -4.58
C PRO A 259 15.41 -5.86 -4.83
N GLN A 260 14.35 -5.70 -4.04
CA GLN A 260 13.10 -6.45 -4.20
C GLN A 260 11.95 -5.49 -4.50
N ALA A 261 11.04 -5.89 -5.38
CA ALA A 261 9.83 -5.14 -5.63
C ALA A 261 8.85 -5.29 -4.46
N VAL A 262 7.99 -4.30 -4.31
CA VAL A 262 6.83 -4.37 -3.42
C VAL A 262 5.96 -5.56 -3.80
N TRP A 263 5.49 -6.28 -2.80
CA TRP A 263 4.65 -7.46 -2.95
C TRP A 263 3.43 -7.42 -2.06
N THR A 264 2.33 -7.94 -2.58
CA THR A 264 1.16 -8.38 -1.81
C THR A 264 0.38 -9.43 -2.62
N SER A 265 -0.18 -10.41 -1.96
CA SER A 265 -1.02 -11.43 -2.59
C SER A 265 -2.51 -11.07 -2.62
N LEU A 266 -2.91 -10.06 -1.86
CA LEU A 266 -4.29 -9.62 -1.73
C LEU A 266 -4.41 -8.11 -1.95
N PRO A 267 -5.54 -7.60 -2.47
CA PRO A 267 -5.76 -6.17 -2.63
C PRO A 267 -5.91 -5.52 -1.25
N ARG A 268 -4.97 -4.67 -0.88
CA ARG A 268 -4.95 -3.92 0.38
C ARG A 268 -4.01 -2.71 0.30
N VAL A 269 -4.01 -1.89 1.34
CA VAL A 269 -3.04 -0.80 1.45
C VAL A 269 -1.64 -1.37 1.53
N ILE A 270 -0.71 -0.77 0.81
CA ILE A 270 0.69 -1.18 0.76
C ILE A 270 1.54 -0.11 1.43
N GLU A 271 2.47 -0.55 2.25
CA GLU A 271 3.53 0.25 2.84
C GLU A 271 4.88 -0.29 2.38
N ALA A 272 5.86 0.58 2.24
CA ALA A 272 7.26 0.25 2.05
C ALA A 272 8.07 0.94 3.15
N ASP A 273 8.73 0.15 3.97
CA ASP A 273 9.56 0.64 5.06
C ASP A 273 11.04 0.57 4.68
N TYR A 274 11.76 1.64 4.95
CA TYR A 274 13.17 1.78 4.62
C TYR A 274 13.89 2.74 5.54
N LYS A 275 15.18 2.49 5.73
CA LYS A 275 16.03 3.35 6.55
C LYS A 275 16.30 4.67 5.84
N LEU A 276 16.18 5.75 6.58
CA LEU A 276 16.55 7.08 6.14
C LEU A 276 18.07 7.17 5.87
N PRO A 277 18.94 6.74 6.80
CA PRO A 277 20.37 6.70 6.51
C PRO A 277 20.71 5.59 5.51
N SER A 278 21.65 5.87 4.65
CA SER A 278 22.09 4.96 3.59
C SER A 278 22.82 3.71 4.09
N SER A 279 23.22 3.68 5.37
CA SER A 279 23.91 2.55 6.01
C SER A 279 23.60 2.46 7.50
N GLY A 280 23.99 1.37 8.12
CA GLY A 280 23.79 1.12 9.55
C GLY A 280 22.58 0.26 9.87
N ALA A 281 22.29 0.11 11.18
CA ALA A 281 21.15 -0.63 11.69
C ALA A 281 19.85 0.18 11.55
N TRP A 282 18.72 -0.41 11.87
CA TRP A 282 17.44 0.29 12.01
C TRP A 282 17.43 1.27 13.20
N TRP A 283 18.22 1.01 14.22
CA TRP A 283 18.35 1.86 15.42
C TRP A 283 19.69 2.59 15.44
N TYR A 284 19.77 3.63 16.25
CA TYR A 284 21.01 4.36 16.47
C TYR A 284 22.09 3.46 17.11
N SER A 285 23.17 3.24 16.37
CA SER A 285 24.29 2.38 16.75
C SER A 285 25.56 3.18 17.17
N GLY A 286 25.43 4.49 17.37
CA GLY A 286 26.52 5.37 17.75
C GLY A 286 27.09 6.21 16.61
N ASN A 287 26.61 6.03 15.37
CA ASN A 287 27.12 6.75 14.19
C ASN A 287 26.07 7.68 13.61
N ASP A 288 26.50 8.87 13.19
CA ASP A 288 25.70 9.79 12.40
C ASP A 288 25.87 9.46 10.90
N SER A 289 25.11 8.45 10.46
CA SER A 289 25.17 7.97 9.07
C SER A 289 24.59 8.98 8.09
N SER A 290 25.17 9.03 6.88
CA SER A 290 24.72 9.95 5.82
C SER A 290 23.35 9.55 5.29
N VAL A 291 22.58 10.54 4.89
CA VAL A 291 21.32 10.39 4.14
C VAL A 291 21.58 10.74 2.67
N ASP A 292 21.23 9.83 1.77
CA ASP A 292 21.17 10.14 0.35
C ASP A 292 19.87 10.89 0.06
N THR A 293 19.95 12.20 0.10
CA THR A 293 18.79 13.11 -0.06
C THR A 293 18.02 12.84 -1.35
N LYS A 294 18.73 12.62 -2.47
CA LYS A 294 18.08 12.39 -3.76
C LYS A 294 17.33 11.05 -3.76
N LEU A 295 17.98 10.01 -3.30
CA LEU A 295 17.40 8.66 -3.24
C LEU A 295 16.19 8.61 -2.30
N THR A 296 16.31 9.16 -1.10
CA THR A 296 15.27 9.13 -0.08
C THR A 296 14.03 9.91 -0.51
N LEU A 297 14.23 11.16 -0.95
CA LEU A 297 13.12 11.98 -1.45
C LEU A 297 12.47 11.36 -2.70
N GLY A 298 13.28 10.82 -3.62
CA GLY A 298 12.78 10.15 -4.81
C GLY A 298 11.94 8.91 -4.49
N ARG A 299 12.33 8.13 -3.49
CA ARG A 299 11.53 6.99 -2.99
C ARG A 299 10.19 7.44 -2.44
N PHE A 300 10.19 8.48 -1.62
CA PHE A 300 8.97 9.05 -1.05
C PHE A 300 7.98 9.46 -2.15
N ILE A 301 8.47 10.19 -3.15
CA ILE A 301 7.66 10.66 -4.28
C ILE A 301 7.16 9.49 -5.14
N MET A 302 8.04 8.53 -5.46
CA MET A 302 7.66 7.37 -6.28
C MET A 302 6.68 6.46 -5.57
N ASN A 303 6.81 6.28 -4.26
CA ASN A 303 5.83 5.55 -3.46
C ASN A 303 4.46 6.24 -3.51
N ALA A 304 4.40 7.55 -3.31
CA ALA A 304 3.15 8.30 -3.42
C ALA A 304 2.50 8.13 -4.82
N GLY A 305 3.30 8.21 -5.89
CA GLY A 305 2.86 7.98 -7.26
C GLY A 305 2.40 6.55 -7.55
N SER A 306 2.68 5.63 -6.64
CA SER A 306 2.30 4.21 -6.73
C SER A 306 1.21 3.82 -5.73
N SER A 307 0.62 4.77 -5.01
CA SER A 307 -0.30 4.53 -3.88
C SER A 307 0.31 3.71 -2.74
N ILE A 308 1.64 3.71 -2.61
CA ILE A 308 2.39 3.05 -1.53
C ILE A 308 2.66 4.08 -0.43
N LYS A 309 2.51 3.68 0.83
CA LYS A 309 2.86 4.51 1.99
C LYS A 309 4.34 4.36 2.28
N SER A 310 5.07 5.47 2.41
CA SER A 310 6.46 5.44 2.84
C SER A 310 6.53 5.39 4.36
N LEU A 311 7.23 4.41 4.92
CA LEU A 311 7.56 4.37 6.33
C LEU A 311 9.07 4.56 6.49
N GLU A 312 9.47 5.81 6.77
CA GLU A 312 10.87 6.24 6.84
C GLU A 312 11.43 6.03 8.24
N ASP A 313 12.44 5.16 8.36
CA ASP A 313 13.04 4.83 9.65
C ASP A 313 14.17 5.79 10.02
N GLU A 314 14.03 6.44 11.17
CA GLU A 314 15.02 7.31 11.76
C GLU A 314 15.60 6.75 13.06
N GLN A 315 16.90 6.88 13.18
CA GLN A 315 17.71 6.31 14.26
C GLN A 315 17.73 7.23 15.49
N ALA A 316 16.64 7.25 16.28
CA ALA A 316 16.60 8.07 17.49
C ALA A 316 17.69 7.67 18.50
N MET A 317 18.44 8.65 19.01
CA MET A 317 19.37 8.50 20.14
C MET A 317 18.57 8.27 21.43
N VAL A 318 19.28 7.88 22.52
CA VAL A 318 18.62 7.58 23.80
C VAL A 318 17.75 8.75 24.32
N ASN A 319 18.19 9.99 24.10
CA ASN A 319 17.45 11.20 24.48
C ASN A 319 16.31 11.56 23.51
N GLY A 320 16.01 10.69 22.53
CA GLY A 320 14.98 10.88 21.53
C GLY A 320 15.36 11.81 20.37
N LYS A 321 16.50 12.47 20.40
CA LYS A 321 16.93 13.33 19.28
C LYS A 321 17.47 12.49 18.13
N PHE A 322 17.33 12.99 16.92
CA PHE A 322 17.95 12.37 15.76
C PHE A 322 19.39 12.81 15.57
N PRO A 323 20.26 11.97 14.99
CA PRO A 323 21.59 12.38 14.55
C PRO A 323 21.52 13.58 13.61
N SER A 324 22.62 14.37 13.59
CA SER A 324 22.61 15.69 12.94
C SER A 324 22.28 15.64 11.45
N LYS A 325 22.74 14.59 10.74
CA LYS A 325 22.50 14.44 9.30
C LYS A 325 21.06 14.05 8.97
N GLN A 326 20.41 13.26 9.82
CA GLN A 326 19.00 12.92 9.68
C GLN A 326 18.11 14.14 9.98
N ALA A 327 18.38 14.85 11.08
CA ALA A 327 17.68 16.10 11.39
C ALA A 327 17.87 17.17 10.29
N ALA A 328 19.04 17.23 9.66
CA ALA A 328 19.29 18.12 8.53
C ALA A 328 18.47 17.74 7.29
N TYR A 329 18.33 16.43 7.03
CA TYR A 329 17.45 15.94 5.96
C TYR A 329 15.99 16.35 6.23
N ASN A 330 15.47 16.18 7.45
CA ASN A 330 14.10 16.55 7.79
C ASN A 330 13.84 18.05 7.55
N ASN A 331 14.78 18.90 7.93
CA ASN A 331 14.68 20.35 7.65
C ASN A 331 14.68 20.64 6.14
N PHE A 332 15.51 19.94 5.38
CA PHE A 332 15.53 20.05 3.92
C PHE A 332 14.20 19.55 3.32
N ALA A 333 13.76 18.35 3.71
CA ALA A 333 12.53 17.72 3.22
C ALA A 333 11.31 18.61 3.48
N ASN A 334 11.20 19.20 4.68
CA ASN A 334 10.14 20.15 5.01
C ASN A 334 10.08 21.31 4.00
N GLY A 335 11.18 22.03 3.82
CA GLY A 335 11.21 23.18 2.91
C GLY A 335 11.07 22.81 1.43
N TYR A 336 11.39 21.56 1.07
CA TYR A 336 11.23 21.05 -0.27
C TYR A 336 9.78 20.62 -0.55
N LEU A 337 9.22 19.80 0.33
CA LEU A 337 7.87 19.25 0.21
C LEU A 337 6.80 20.35 0.31
N ASP A 338 6.97 21.36 1.15
CA ASP A 338 6.04 22.50 1.22
C ASP A 338 5.71 23.10 -0.14
N LYS A 339 6.70 23.11 -1.06
CA LYS A 339 6.56 23.71 -2.39
C LYS A 339 5.83 22.82 -3.40
N ILE A 340 5.74 21.53 -3.13
CA ILE A 340 5.11 20.55 -4.02
C ILE A 340 4.01 19.74 -3.34
N TRP A 341 3.69 20.04 -2.08
CA TRP A 341 2.78 19.20 -1.29
C TRP A 341 1.40 19.02 -1.91
N GLU A 342 0.93 19.99 -2.69
CA GLU A 342 -0.32 19.87 -3.46
C GLU A 342 -0.34 18.61 -4.36
N SER A 343 0.83 18.18 -4.84
CA SER A 343 0.96 17.02 -5.71
C SER A 343 1.04 15.68 -4.98
N LEU A 344 1.17 15.69 -3.66
CA LEU A 344 1.34 14.50 -2.82
C LEU A 344 0.21 14.34 -1.79
N GLY A 345 -0.06 15.40 -1.02
CA GLY A 345 -1.14 15.41 -0.03
C GLY A 345 -2.53 15.43 -0.66
N GLY A 346 -3.40 14.47 -0.27
CA GLY A 346 -4.74 14.35 -0.84
C GLY A 346 -4.77 13.88 -2.30
N THR A 347 -3.73 13.17 -2.71
CA THR A 347 -3.63 12.53 -4.02
C THR A 347 -3.50 11.01 -3.87
N GLN A 348 -3.65 10.30 -4.98
CA GLN A 348 -3.32 8.90 -5.13
C GLN A 348 -2.50 8.67 -6.39
N GLY A 349 -1.82 7.55 -6.47
CA GLY A 349 -1.06 7.16 -7.65
C GLY A 349 -1.96 7.01 -8.88
N GLY A 350 -1.40 7.31 -10.04
CA GLY A 350 -2.11 7.34 -11.31
C GLY A 350 -2.31 5.99 -11.98
N GLY A 351 -2.79 4.97 -11.27
CA GLY A 351 -3.15 3.68 -11.85
C GLY A 351 -2.02 2.65 -11.89
N PHE A 352 -0.97 2.83 -11.08
CA PHE A 352 0.16 1.88 -11.05
C PHE A 352 -0.01 0.73 -10.09
N MET A 353 -0.67 0.98 -8.96
CA MET A 353 -0.77 0.03 -7.85
C MET A 353 -2.19 0.00 -7.29
N TYR A 354 -2.42 -0.85 -6.29
CA TYR A 354 -3.68 -0.97 -5.60
C TYR A 354 -4.20 0.37 -5.06
N GLY A 355 -5.46 0.63 -5.32
CA GLY A 355 -6.14 1.83 -4.86
C GLY A 355 -5.72 3.10 -5.58
N GLY A 356 -4.98 3.00 -6.69
CA GLY A 356 -4.70 4.11 -7.57
C GLY A 356 -5.95 4.63 -8.26
N MET A 357 -5.92 5.90 -8.67
CA MET A 357 -7.02 6.51 -9.39
C MET A 357 -7.07 6.04 -10.84
N PRO A 358 -8.26 5.76 -11.41
CA PRO A 358 -8.39 5.37 -12.79
C PRO A 358 -7.81 6.40 -13.74
N GLY A 359 -6.97 5.96 -14.64
CA GLY A 359 -6.69 6.69 -15.86
C GLY A 359 -5.64 7.76 -15.86
N GLY A 360 -4.78 7.86 -14.87
CA GLY A 360 -3.82 8.97 -14.77
C GLY A 360 -2.38 8.68 -15.15
N SER A 361 -2.11 7.69 -15.94
CA SER A 361 -0.73 7.29 -16.24
C SER A 361 -0.11 8.08 -17.40
N TRP A 362 0.22 9.34 -17.14
CA TRP A 362 0.98 10.15 -18.10
C TRP A 362 2.43 9.71 -18.24
N ASN A 363 3.01 9.20 -17.16
CA ASN A 363 4.40 8.77 -17.12
C ASN A 363 4.46 7.24 -17.15
N ASP A 364 5.25 6.70 -18.06
CA ASP A 364 5.45 5.25 -18.27
C ASP A 364 6.51 4.65 -17.32
N GLY A 365 6.87 5.36 -16.25
CA GLY A 365 7.91 4.95 -15.30
C GLY A 365 9.33 5.28 -15.75
N ALA A 366 9.53 5.86 -16.94
CA ALA A 366 10.87 6.20 -17.43
C ALA A 366 11.45 7.43 -16.73
N HIS A 367 10.60 8.39 -16.37
CA HIS A 367 11.03 9.67 -15.78
C HIS A 367 10.51 9.88 -14.35
N GLY A 368 9.50 9.16 -13.92
CA GLY A 368 8.91 9.32 -12.60
C GLY A 368 7.52 8.72 -12.50
N ALA A 369 6.61 9.40 -11.83
CA ALA A 369 5.27 8.93 -11.56
C ALA A 369 4.21 10.00 -11.78
N THR A 370 2.95 9.60 -11.73
CA THR A 370 1.79 10.48 -11.78
C THR A 370 1.00 10.35 -10.48
N THR A 371 0.57 11.48 -9.94
CA THR A 371 -0.43 11.52 -8.86
C THR A 371 -1.69 12.25 -9.33
N ILE A 372 -2.83 11.88 -8.75
CA ILE A 372 -4.13 12.46 -9.10
C ILE A 372 -4.81 12.93 -7.83
N SER A 373 -5.36 14.14 -7.85
CA SER A 373 -6.14 14.67 -6.73
C SER A 373 -7.39 13.81 -6.48
N THR A 374 -7.56 13.34 -5.24
CA THR A 374 -8.75 12.56 -4.84
C THR A 374 -10.02 13.40 -4.80
N LYS A 375 -9.89 14.73 -4.68
CA LYS A 375 -11.02 15.66 -4.65
C LYS A 375 -11.43 16.16 -6.04
N ASN A 376 -10.47 16.25 -6.95
CA ASN A 376 -10.70 16.71 -8.32
C ASN A 376 -9.83 15.92 -9.30
N PRO A 377 -10.35 14.84 -9.91
CA PRO A 377 -9.59 14.00 -10.84
C PRO A 377 -9.08 14.74 -12.08
N ASN A 378 -9.60 15.96 -12.38
CA ASN A 378 -9.08 16.81 -13.44
C ASN A 378 -7.78 17.53 -13.06
N LEU A 379 -7.32 17.41 -11.82
CA LEU A 379 -6.01 17.87 -11.38
C LEU A 379 -5.08 16.66 -11.23
N GLN A 380 -4.10 16.61 -12.10
CA GLN A 380 -3.12 15.54 -12.16
C GLN A 380 -1.71 16.14 -12.09
N TYR A 381 -0.75 15.40 -11.57
CA TYR A 381 0.60 15.88 -11.38
C TYR A 381 1.60 14.88 -11.95
N ILE A 382 2.48 15.36 -12.84
CA ILE A 382 3.55 14.55 -13.40
C ILE A 382 4.83 14.89 -12.64
N HIS A 383 5.35 13.93 -11.91
CA HIS A 383 6.62 14.00 -11.19
C HIS A 383 7.75 13.52 -12.10
N VAL A 384 8.77 14.34 -12.27
CA VAL A 384 9.94 14.04 -13.11
C VAL A 384 11.19 14.05 -12.21
N ILE A 385 11.53 12.87 -11.70
CA ILE A 385 12.71 12.65 -10.84
C ILE A 385 13.96 12.26 -11.65
N ASP A 386 13.76 11.60 -12.80
CA ASP A 386 14.80 11.32 -13.78
C ASP A 386 14.60 12.21 -15.01
N LYS A 387 15.35 13.31 -15.03
CA LYS A 387 15.19 14.34 -16.06
C LYS A 387 15.51 13.82 -17.46
N PRO A 388 14.73 14.21 -18.49
CA PRO A 388 15.10 14.01 -19.88
C PRO A 388 16.45 14.69 -20.24
N SER A 389 17.09 14.20 -21.29
CA SER A 389 18.35 14.79 -21.81
C SER A 389 18.16 16.17 -22.44
N THR A 390 16.94 16.56 -22.73
CA THR A 390 16.56 17.87 -23.29
C THR A 390 15.56 18.57 -22.38
N ASN A 391 15.25 19.83 -22.64
CA ASN A 391 14.20 20.56 -21.93
C ASN A 391 12.78 20.23 -22.42
N VAL A 392 12.58 19.03 -22.96
CA VAL A 392 11.27 18.56 -23.45
C VAL A 392 10.94 17.22 -22.78
N LEU A 393 9.81 17.18 -22.08
CA LEU A 393 9.22 15.94 -21.60
C LEU A 393 8.23 15.41 -22.64
N LYS A 394 8.37 14.14 -22.98
CA LYS A 394 7.37 13.42 -23.79
C LYS A 394 6.87 12.24 -22.97
N VAL A 395 5.58 12.21 -22.71
CA VAL A 395 4.91 11.14 -21.99
C VAL A 395 3.73 10.62 -22.78
N ARG A 396 3.34 9.39 -22.51
CA ARG A 396 2.16 8.81 -23.15
C ARG A 396 0.92 9.59 -22.78
N ASP A 397 0.11 9.92 -23.80
CA ASP A 397 -1.20 10.49 -23.61
C ASP A 397 -2.14 9.45 -22.97
N ALA A 398 -2.68 9.80 -21.82
CA ALA A 398 -3.61 8.95 -21.07
C ALA A 398 -5.08 9.11 -21.51
N GLY A 399 -5.35 9.88 -22.57
CA GLY A 399 -6.68 10.10 -23.13
C GLY A 399 -7.44 11.27 -22.48
N TYR A 400 -6.83 12.04 -21.59
CA TYR A 400 -7.45 13.26 -21.06
C TYR A 400 -7.07 14.48 -21.90
N HIS A 401 -8.05 15.31 -22.22
CA HIS A 401 -7.77 16.58 -22.91
C HIS A 401 -7.13 17.57 -21.93
N VAL A 402 -5.86 17.89 -22.17
CA VAL A 402 -5.09 18.84 -21.37
C VAL A 402 -5.49 20.26 -21.72
N THR A 403 -5.84 21.05 -20.71
CA THR A 403 -6.21 22.46 -20.87
C THR A 403 -5.11 23.41 -20.41
N LYS A 404 -4.29 22.96 -19.45
CA LYS A 404 -3.21 23.78 -18.91
C LYS A 404 -2.12 22.92 -18.29
N VAL A 405 -0.88 23.36 -18.43
CA VAL A 405 0.28 22.80 -17.75
C VAL A 405 1.01 23.92 -17.02
N THR A 406 1.29 23.68 -15.74
CA THR A 406 2.00 24.63 -14.89
C THR A 406 3.15 23.92 -14.18
N ASP A 407 4.31 24.48 -14.12
CA ASP A 407 5.36 24.06 -13.20
C ASP A 407 4.91 24.40 -11.77
N LEU A 408 4.68 23.40 -10.95
CA LEU A 408 4.03 23.57 -9.65
C LEU A 408 4.86 24.44 -8.70
N ARG A 409 6.18 24.26 -8.71
CA ARG A 409 7.10 24.97 -7.81
C ARG A 409 7.22 26.45 -8.12
N SER A 410 7.31 26.80 -9.40
CA SER A 410 7.47 28.20 -9.83
C SER A 410 6.15 28.92 -10.12
N GLY A 411 5.07 28.16 -10.28
CA GLY A 411 3.78 28.68 -10.74
C GLY A 411 3.76 29.09 -12.23
N ALA A 412 4.84 28.87 -12.96
CA ALA A 412 4.98 29.31 -14.34
C ALA A 412 4.24 28.36 -15.31
N ALA A 413 3.45 28.94 -16.21
CA ALA A 413 2.83 28.18 -17.28
C ALA A 413 3.87 27.56 -18.21
N ARG A 414 3.60 26.36 -18.71
CA ARG A 414 4.41 25.66 -19.70
C ARG A 414 3.65 25.50 -21.00
N THR A 415 4.33 25.70 -22.11
CA THR A 415 3.77 25.36 -23.41
C THR A 415 3.78 23.87 -23.60
N PHE A 416 2.73 23.34 -24.21
CA PHE A 416 2.58 21.92 -24.45
C PHE A 416 1.88 21.67 -25.79
N SER A 417 2.00 20.44 -26.27
CA SER A 417 1.18 19.91 -27.37
C SER A 417 0.73 18.49 -27.03
N GLN A 418 -0.45 18.14 -27.50
CA GLN A 418 -1.05 16.83 -27.31
C GLN A 418 -1.48 16.32 -28.68
N ALA A 419 -0.79 15.31 -29.20
CA ALA A 419 -1.04 14.76 -30.51
C ALA A 419 -0.47 13.36 -30.67
N GLY A 420 -1.16 12.50 -31.44
CA GLY A 420 -0.68 11.18 -31.81
C GLY A 420 -0.40 10.24 -30.63
N GLY A 421 -1.10 10.42 -29.53
CA GLY A 421 -0.91 9.61 -28.31
C GLY A 421 0.26 10.05 -27.44
N VAL A 422 0.76 11.27 -27.63
CA VAL A 422 1.87 11.85 -26.85
C VAL A 422 1.48 13.23 -26.34
N LEU A 423 1.70 13.43 -25.03
CA LEU A 423 1.75 14.76 -24.42
C LEU A 423 3.21 15.20 -24.40
N THR A 424 3.49 16.33 -25.05
CA THR A 424 4.81 16.96 -25.08
C THR A 424 4.75 18.25 -24.27
N ILE A 425 5.60 18.38 -23.25
CA ILE A 425 5.70 19.57 -22.40
C ILE A 425 7.07 20.20 -22.60
N ASN A 426 7.10 21.50 -22.95
CA ASN A 426 8.34 22.26 -23.03
C ASN A 426 8.67 22.86 -21.66
N ASN A 427 9.83 22.54 -21.16
CA ASN A 427 10.33 23.06 -19.88
C ASN A 427 11.47 24.06 -20.13
N THR A 428 11.87 24.79 -19.10
CA THR A 428 12.99 25.73 -19.11
C THR A 428 14.20 25.17 -18.40
N SER A 429 13.97 24.44 -17.31
CA SER A 429 15.02 23.82 -16.49
C SER A 429 14.42 22.71 -15.64
N TRP A 430 15.24 21.72 -15.29
CA TRP A 430 14.85 20.61 -14.43
C TRP A 430 15.35 20.85 -13.00
N ASP A 431 14.47 20.63 -12.02
CA ASP A 431 14.89 20.53 -10.63
C ASP A 431 15.79 19.29 -10.46
N GLN A 432 16.73 19.35 -9.52
CA GLN A 432 17.67 18.24 -9.31
C GLN A 432 17.04 17.01 -8.62
N TYR A 433 15.89 17.21 -7.95
CA TYR A 433 15.18 16.16 -7.22
C TYR A 433 13.88 15.77 -7.91
N ASP A 434 12.98 16.75 -8.14
CA ASP A 434 11.70 16.51 -8.77
C ASP A 434 11.16 17.78 -9.42
N THR A 435 10.90 17.72 -10.71
CA THR A 435 10.12 18.74 -11.42
C THR A 435 8.68 18.28 -11.51
N VAL A 436 7.77 19.03 -10.90
CA VAL A 436 6.35 18.68 -10.87
C VAL A 436 5.57 19.54 -11.84
N PHE A 437 4.91 18.91 -12.81
CA PHE A 437 3.94 19.57 -13.67
C PHE A 437 2.53 19.32 -13.15
N LYS A 438 1.84 20.40 -12.78
CA LYS A 438 0.39 20.39 -12.56
C LYS A 438 -0.30 20.42 -13.92
N VAL A 439 -1.04 19.37 -14.21
CA VAL A 439 -1.78 19.18 -15.46
C VAL A 439 -3.27 19.32 -15.16
N GLU A 440 -3.90 20.32 -15.73
CA GLU A 440 -5.34 20.52 -15.66
C GLU A 440 -5.97 19.90 -16.90
N THR A 441 -6.99 19.08 -16.72
CA THR A 441 -7.69 18.37 -17.79
C THR A 441 -9.16 18.77 -17.83
N SER A 442 -9.85 18.52 -18.95
CA SER A 442 -11.29 18.73 -19.08
C SER A 442 -12.02 17.41 -19.31
N GLY A 443 -13.06 17.19 -18.53
CA GLY A 443 -14.01 16.10 -18.74
C GLY A 443 -13.44 14.69 -18.56
N ALA A 444 -14.14 13.72 -19.16
CA ALA A 444 -13.74 12.32 -19.19
C ALA A 444 -12.65 12.07 -20.24
N ARG A 445 -12.00 10.93 -20.19
CA ARG A 445 -11.09 10.46 -21.24
C ARG A 445 -11.79 10.53 -22.61
N VAL A 446 -11.13 11.16 -23.57
CA VAL A 446 -11.61 11.19 -24.97
C VAL A 446 -11.16 9.94 -25.71
N GLY A 447 -11.98 9.51 -26.64
CA GLY A 447 -11.67 8.36 -27.49
C GLY A 447 -11.72 6.99 -26.80
N VAL A 448 -11.82 6.90 -25.48
CA VAL A 448 -11.99 5.64 -24.76
C VAL A 448 -13.44 5.18 -24.83
N TYR A 449 -13.63 3.93 -25.22
CA TYR A 449 -14.97 3.35 -25.31
C TYR A 449 -15.49 2.94 -23.94
N THR A 450 -16.74 3.30 -23.65
CA THR A 450 -17.49 2.89 -22.45
C THR A 450 -18.42 1.72 -22.76
N GLY A 451 -18.83 0.98 -21.70
CA GLY A 451 -19.74 -0.15 -21.84
C GLY A 451 -19.12 -1.35 -22.55
N VAL A 452 -17.80 -1.41 -22.61
CA VAL A 452 -17.04 -2.56 -23.12
C VAL A 452 -17.30 -3.76 -22.22
N LYS A 453 -17.51 -4.93 -22.83
CA LYS A 453 -17.62 -6.20 -22.10
C LYS A 453 -16.37 -7.03 -22.31
N ALA A 454 -15.91 -7.70 -21.27
CA ALA A 454 -14.77 -8.59 -21.35
C ALA A 454 -15.18 -10.06 -21.20
N SER A 455 -14.47 -10.93 -21.92
CA SER A 455 -14.50 -12.38 -21.75
C SER A 455 -13.08 -12.93 -21.76
N ALA A 456 -12.83 -13.99 -21.01
CA ALA A 456 -11.51 -14.60 -20.91
C ALA A 456 -11.63 -16.11 -20.73
N SER A 457 -10.55 -16.82 -21.06
CA SER A 457 -10.47 -18.29 -20.89
C SER A 457 -10.39 -18.72 -19.42
N THR A 458 -10.01 -17.82 -18.52
CA THR A 458 -9.83 -18.04 -17.07
C THR A 458 -10.20 -16.79 -16.30
N GLY A 459 -10.38 -16.91 -14.98
CA GLY A 459 -10.58 -15.77 -14.09
C GLY A 459 -11.91 -15.02 -14.30
N THR A 460 -12.09 -13.94 -13.56
CA THR A 460 -13.29 -13.08 -13.63
C THR A 460 -13.03 -11.94 -14.62
N ALA A 461 -13.42 -12.15 -15.87
CA ALA A 461 -13.12 -11.20 -16.96
C ALA A 461 -13.78 -9.82 -16.74
N ALA A 462 -14.88 -9.74 -16.02
CA ALA A 462 -15.55 -8.46 -15.73
C ALA A 462 -14.63 -7.46 -14.99
N ASN A 463 -13.71 -7.95 -14.17
CA ASN A 463 -12.75 -7.13 -13.45
C ASN A 463 -11.77 -6.36 -14.37
N LEU A 464 -11.73 -6.68 -15.65
CA LEU A 464 -10.86 -6.00 -16.62
C LEU A 464 -11.41 -4.67 -17.13
N VAL A 465 -12.69 -4.37 -16.87
CA VAL A 465 -13.41 -3.25 -17.46
C VAL A 465 -14.43 -2.62 -16.51
N ASP A 466 -14.28 -2.84 -15.21
CA ASP A 466 -15.24 -2.33 -14.19
C ASP A 466 -14.82 -0.99 -13.59
N GLY A 467 -13.64 -0.48 -13.92
CA GLY A 467 -13.11 0.78 -13.40
C GLY A 467 -12.61 0.68 -11.95
N ASP A 468 -12.52 -0.52 -11.39
CA ASP A 468 -12.10 -0.77 -10.01
C ASP A 468 -10.69 -1.39 -9.99
N TYR A 469 -9.69 -0.57 -9.78
CA TYR A 469 -8.27 -0.97 -9.75
C TYR A 469 -7.90 -1.80 -8.51
N VAL A 470 -8.83 -2.07 -7.62
CA VAL A 470 -8.67 -3.01 -6.50
C VAL A 470 -8.91 -4.46 -6.95
N LYS A 471 -9.89 -4.64 -7.81
CA LYS A 471 -10.19 -5.93 -8.43
C LYS A 471 -9.25 -6.19 -9.61
N PHE A 472 -9.03 -7.45 -9.89
CA PHE A 472 -8.15 -7.83 -10.98
C PHE A 472 -8.57 -9.16 -11.62
N TRP A 473 -8.11 -9.34 -12.83
CA TRP A 473 -8.15 -10.62 -13.51
C TRP A 473 -6.80 -11.32 -13.43
N THR A 474 -6.81 -12.66 -13.35
CA THR A 474 -5.60 -13.48 -13.42
C THR A 474 -5.79 -14.67 -14.34
N ASN A 475 -4.71 -15.07 -15.04
CA ASN A 475 -4.71 -16.21 -15.94
C ASN A 475 -4.52 -17.56 -15.25
N GLY A 476 -4.32 -17.63 -13.93
CA GLY A 476 -4.03 -18.88 -13.22
C GLY A 476 -2.76 -19.59 -13.69
N LYS A 477 -1.74 -18.83 -14.13
CA LYS A 477 -0.46 -19.31 -14.71
C LYS A 477 -0.59 -20.09 -16.03
N LYS A 478 -1.73 -20.05 -16.69
CA LYS A 478 -1.93 -20.72 -17.98
C LYS A 478 -1.58 -19.78 -19.12
N VAL A 479 -0.64 -20.18 -19.98
CA VAL A 479 -0.29 -19.46 -21.21
C VAL A 479 -0.36 -20.41 -22.41
N PRO A 480 -0.75 -19.94 -23.59
CA PRO A 480 -1.22 -18.58 -23.87
C PRO A 480 -2.53 -18.27 -23.17
N ALA A 481 -2.67 -17.04 -22.66
CA ALA A 481 -3.90 -16.56 -22.04
C ALA A 481 -4.61 -15.59 -22.98
N ASN A 482 -5.93 -15.71 -23.08
CA ASN A 482 -6.72 -14.88 -24.00
C ASN A 482 -7.76 -14.07 -23.23
N VAL A 483 -7.81 -12.78 -23.57
CA VAL A 483 -8.87 -11.85 -23.16
C VAL A 483 -9.48 -11.24 -24.42
N THR A 484 -10.80 -11.19 -24.49
CA THR A 484 -11.54 -10.58 -25.61
C THR A 484 -12.42 -9.46 -25.08
N LEU A 485 -12.28 -8.27 -25.65
CA LEU A 485 -13.09 -7.10 -25.39
C LEU A 485 -14.13 -6.93 -26.51
N ASP A 486 -15.42 -6.85 -26.15
CA ASP A 486 -16.53 -6.58 -27.06
C ASP A 486 -16.95 -5.11 -26.94
N LEU A 487 -16.79 -4.35 -28.00
CA LEU A 487 -17.14 -2.94 -28.09
C LEU A 487 -18.63 -2.69 -28.36
N GLY A 488 -19.44 -3.76 -28.45
CA GLY A 488 -20.88 -3.71 -28.74
C GLY A 488 -21.21 -3.52 -30.22
N SER A 489 -20.39 -2.78 -30.96
CA SER A 489 -20.52 -2.58 -32.42
C SER A 489 -19.12 -2.39 -33.03
N ALA A 490 -19.07 -2.47 -34.35
CA ALA A 490 -17.84 -2.22 -35.10
C ALA A 490 -17.45 -0.74 -35.00
N LYS A 491 -16.22 -0.48 -34.52
CA LYS A 491 -15.67 0.85 -34.24
C LYS A 491 -14.20 0.90 -34.66
N LYS A 492 -13.65 2.08 -34.87
CA LYS A 492 -12.22 2.31 -35.06
C LYS A 492 -11.48 1.94 -33.77
N VAL A 493 -10.32 1.28 -33.91
CA VAL A 493 -9.46 0.98 -32.77
C VAL A 493 -8.09 1.58 -33.00
N ALA A 494 -7.76 2.61 -32.22
CA ALA A 494 -6.47 3.30 -32.29
C ALA A 494 -5.43 2.66 -31.36
N TYR A 495 -5.85 2.22 -30.18
CA TYR A 495 -4.96 1.56 -29.22
C TYR A 495 -5.73 0.66 -28.23
N LEU A 496 -4.99 -0.25 -27.62
CA LEU A 496 -5.38 -1.03 -26.46
C LEU A 496 -4.53 -0.58 -25.26
N GLY A 497 -5.17 -0.22 -24.15
CA GLY A 497 -4.51 0.09 -22.89
C GLY A 497 -4.64 -1.05 -21.90
N ILE A 498 -3.60 -1.30 -21.12
CA ILE A 498 -3.51 -2.36 -20.12
C ILE A 498 -2.87 -1.79 -18.87
N ASN A 499 -3.55 -1.85 -17.74
CA ASN A 499 -2.95 -1.62 -16.43
C ASN A 499 -2.63 -2.97 -15.80
N GLU A 500 -1.36 -3.34 -15.81
CA GLU A 500 -0.91 -4.59 -15.25
C GLU A 500 -0.84 -4.51 -13.73
N ARG A 501 -1.15 -5.62 -13.08
CA ARG A 501 -1.04 -5.76 -11.64
C ARG A 501 0.43 -5.87 -11.23
N GLU A 502 0.88 -4.98 -10.38
CA GLU A 502 2.26 -4.88 -9.90
C GLU A 502 2.50 -5.58 -8.55
N ASP A 503 1.91 -6.74 -8.34
CA ASP A 503 2.13 -7.57 -7.15
C ASP A 503 3.31 -8.55 -7.30
N SER A 504 4.33 -8.15 -8.01
CA SER A 504 5.48 -8.99 -8.31
C SER A 504 6.29 -9.34 -7.07
N VAL A 505 6.48 -10.62 -6.83
CA VAL A 505 7.06 -11.15 -5.59
C VAL A 505 8.58 -11.19 -5.56
N SER A 506 9.23 -11.20 -6.70
CA SER A 506 10.69 -11.17 -6.75
C SER A 506 11.16 -10.37 -7.95
N TYR A 507 11.79 -9.29 -7.67
CA TYR A 507 12.41 -8.42 -8.64
C TYR A 507 13.86 -8.19 -8.23
N ASN A 508 14.79 -8.65 -9.05
CA ASN A 508 16.21 -8.45 -8.79
C ASN A 508 16.80 -7.57 -9.89
N ARG A 509 17.20 -6.36 -9.53
CA ARG A 509 17.77 -5.38 -10.44
C ARG A 509 19.15 -5.73 -10.97
N SER A 510 19.90 -6.55 -10.25
CA SER A 510 21.26 -6.94 -10.64
C SER A 510 21.31 -8.10 -11.62
N SER A 511 20.16 -8.71 -11.94
CA SER A 511 20.05 -9.89 -12.81
C SER A 511 18.92 -9.73 -13.82
N THR A 512 18.64 -10.78 -14.58
CA THR A 512 17.48 -10.87 -15.46
C THR A 512 16.20 -10.59 -14.67
N GLU A 513 15.36 -9.73 -15.20
CA GLU A 513 14.10 -9.38 -14.56
C GLU A 513 13.21 -10.61 -14.39
N GLN A 514 12.67 -10.78 -13.19
CA GLN A 514 11.77 -11.86 -12.81
C GLN A 514 10.36 -11.33 -12.48
N SER A 515 9.91 -10.30 -13.17
CA SER A 515 8.59 -9.71 -12.94
C SER A 515 7.47 -10.52 -13.61
N ALA A 516 6.28 -10.41 -13.04
CA ALA A 516 5.06 -10.98 -13.59
C ALA A 516 4.47 -10.17 -14.76
N ARG A 517 5.17 -9.11 -15.22
CA ARG A 517 4.70 -8.28 -16.35
C ARG A 517 4.65 -9.07 -17.65
N ILE A 518 3.64 -8.77 -18.43
CA ILE A 518 3.42 -9.40 -19.73
C ILE A 518 4.61 -9.11 -20.66
N LYS A 519 5.17 -10.15 -21.26
CA LYS A 519 6.23 -10.01 -22.25
C LYS A 519 5.67 -10.15 -23.65
N GLY A 520 5.42 -11.35 -24.09
CA GLY A 520 4.97 -11.64 -25.45
C GLY A 520 3.47 -11.45 -25.61
N TYR A 521 3.05 -10.74 -26.66
CA TYR A 521 1.64 -10.54 -26.95
C TYR A 521 1.29 -10.67 -28.42
N LYS A 522 0.01 -10.95 -28.70
CA LYS A 522 -0.63 -10.82 -29.99
C LYS A 522 -2.00 -10.16 -29.80
N VAL A 523 -2.31 -9.13 -30.60
CA VAL A 523 -3.63 -8.52 -30.68
C VAL A 523 -4.28 -8.92 -32.00
N GLU A 524 -5.48 -9.48 -31.90
CA GLU A 524 -6.31 -9.83 -33.02
C GLU A 524 -7.64 -9.07 -32.94
N VAL A 525 -8.21 -8.76 -34.08
CA VAL A 525 -9.47 -8.03 -34.18
C VAL A 525 -10.47 -8.78 -35.06
N SER A 526 -11.76 -8.57 -34.78
CA SER A 526 -12.84 -9.17 -35.53
C SER A 526 -14.08 -8.26 -35.55
N THR A 527 -14.86 -8.30 -36.62
CA THR A 527 -16.16 -7.65 -36.71
C THR A 527 -17.32 -8.57 -36.30
N ASN A 528 -17.13 -9.90 -36.38
CA ASN A 528 -18.18 -10.92 -36.16
C ASN A 528 -17.89 -11.91 -35.01
N GLY A 529 -16.70 -11.82 -34.37
CA GLY A 529 -16.28 -12.73 -33.30
C GLY A 529 -15.83 -14.13 -33.75
N SER A 530 -15.88 -14.42 -35.05
CA SER A 530 -15.55 -15.73 -35.63
C SER A 530 -14.31 -15.68 -36.50
N THR A 531 -14.21 -14.68 -37.35
CA THR A 531 -13.04 -14.46 -38.24
C THR A 531 -12.14 -13.41 -37.61
N TRP A 532 -10.87 -13.78 -37.40
CA TRP A 532 -9.90 -12.95 -36.71
C TRP A 532 -8.74 -12.56 -37.60
N THR A 533 -8.32 -11.32 -37.52
CA THR A 533 -7.15 -10.79 -38.21
C THR A 533 -6.15 -10.29 -37.17
N THR A 534 -4.89 -10.66 -37.30
CA THR A 534 -3.82 -10.13 -36.44
C THR A 534 -3.58 -8.67 -36.76
N ALA A 535 -3.81 -7.82 -35.79
CA ALA A 535 -3.56 -6.38 -35.87
C ALA A 535 -2.12 -6.03 -35.48
N LYS A 536 -1.60 -6.67 -34.43
CA LYS A 536 -0.23 -6.45 -33.95
C LYS A 536 0.25 -7.60 -33.10
N SER A 537 1.57 -7.83 -33.09
CA SER A 537 2.23 -8.73 -32.15
C SER A 537 3.61 -8.19 -31.79
N GLY A 538 4.14 -8.61 -30.64
CA GLY A 538 5.45 -8.17 -30.18
C GLY A 538 5.69 -8.50 -28.72
N ASN A 539 6.60 -7.77 -28.11
CA ASN A 539 6.85 -7.79 -26.67
C ASN A 539 6.49 -6.43 -26.08
N LEU A 540 5.83 -6.43 -24.91
CA LEU A 540 5.71 -5.24 -24.09
C LEU A 540 7.03 -4.95 -23.39
N PRO A 541 7.38 -3.68 -23.14
CA PRO A 541 8.53 -3.34 -22.34
C PRO A 541 8.29 -3.77 -20.88
N SER A 542 9.38 -3.97 -20.14
CA SER A 542 9.31 -4.30 -18.72
C SER A 542 9.23 -3.05 -17.84
N ASN A 543 8.48 -2.05 -18.27
CA ASN A 543 8.25 -0.82 -17.51
C ASN A 543 7.03 -0.99 -16.62
N ARG A 544 7.03 -0.29 -15.50
CA ARG A 544 5.87 -0.17 -14.62
C ARG A 544 4.91 0.87 -15.15
N GLY A 545 3.62 0.69 -14.84
CA GLY A 545 2.56 1.56 -15.27
C GLY A 545 1.70 1.00 -16.38
N ALA A 546 0.79 1.82 -16.89
CA ALA A 546 -0.09 1.41 -17.96
C ALA A 546 0.67 1.19 -19.26
N GLN A 547 0.46 0.04 -19.87
CA GLN A 547 1.00 -0.31 -21.17
C GLN A 547 0.03 0.05 -22.27
N PHE A 548 0.55 0.53 -23.41
CA PHE A 548 -0.26 0.89 -24.56
C PHE A 548 0.23 0.14 -25.81
N ILE A 549 -0.69 -0.51 -26.49
CA ILE A 549 -0.45 -1.14 -27.77
C ILE A 549 -1.15 -0.31 -28.83
N ASP A 550 -0.39 0.50 -29.57
CA ASP A 550 -0.91 1.26 -30.68
C ASP A 550 -1.35 0.34 -31.82
N LEU A 551 -2.57 0.58 -32.28
CA LEU A 551 -3.22 -0.15 -33.36
C LEU A 551 -3.67 0.87 -34.40
N ASN A 552 -3.86 0.45 -35.62
CA ASN A 552 -4.46 1.28 -36.67
C ASN A 552 -5.53 0.47 -37.39
N VAL A 553 -6.61 0.20 -36.68
CA VAL A 553 -7.70 -0.64 -37.17
C VAL A 553 -8.90 0.24 -37.47
N ALA A 554 -9.33 0.27 -38.73
CA ALA A 554 -10.43 1.12 -39.18
C ALA A 554 -11.77 0.67 -38.59
N SER A 555 -11.99 -0.65 -38.39
CA SER A 555 -13.25 -1.19 -37.91
C SER A 555 -13.06 -2.55 -37.25
N ALA A 556 -13.45 -2.65 -35.98
CA ALA A 556 -13.53 -3.90 -35.23
C ALA A 556 -14.61 -3.79 -34.13
N ARG A 557 -15.34 -4.88 -33.90
CA ARG A 557 -16.22 -5.01 -32.74
C ARG A 557 -15.49 -5.71 -31.60
N TYR A 558 -14.67 -6.68 -31.92
CA TYR A 558 -13.95 -7.48 -30.93
C TYR A 558 -12.44 -7.23 -31.02
N VAL A 559 -11.81 -7.06 -29.87
CA VAL A 559 -10.35 -6.94 -29.71
C VAL A 559 -9.89 -8.05 -28.79
N ARG A 560 -9.06 -8.97 -29.27
CA ARG A 560 -8.54 -10.09 -28.48
C ARG A 560 -7.06 -9.88 -28.23
N LEU A 561 -6.66 -9.90 -26.96
CA LEU A 561 -5.28 -9.94 -26.52
C LEU A 561 -4.93 -11.37 -26.16
N THR A 562 -3.92 -11.92 -26.81
CA THR A 562 -3.26 -13.18 -26.45
C THR A 562 -1.93 -12.86 -25.79
N MET A 563 -1.72 -13.36 -24.58
CA MET A 563 -0.50 -13.17 -23.77
C MET A 563 0.26 -14.49 -23.71
N ASN A 564 1.52 -14.49 -24.16
CA ASN A 564 2.31 -15.70 -24.36
C ASN A 564 3.25 -16.02 -23.19
N GLY A 565 3.41 -15.11 -22.24
CA GLY A 565 4.26 -15.29 -21.06
C GLY A 565 4.61 -13.97 -20.39
N THR A 566 5.42 -14.07 -19.37
CA THR A 566 5.90 -12.94 -18.55
C THR A 566 7.39 -12.72 -18.76
N TRP A 567 7.91 -11.63 -18.20
CA TRP A 567 9.35 -11.38 -18.16
C TRP A 567 10.07 -12.34 -17.20
N ALA A 568 9.37 -12.85 -16.20
CA ALA A 568 9.91 -13.91 -15.34
C ALA A 568 10.13 -15.21 -16.14
N THR A 569 11.34 -15.75 -16.05
CA THR A 569 11.73 -17.01 -16.71
C THR A 569 11.66 -18.21 -15.77
N SER A 570 11.46 -17.97 -14.48
CA SER A 570 11.36 -19.00 -13.43
C SER A 570 10.60 -18.48 -12.22
N GLY A 571 10.36 -19.34 -11.25
CA GLY A 571 9.77 -18.99 -9.96
C GLY A 571 8.27 -18.73 -9.99
N SER A 572 7.77 -18.09 -8.93
CA SER A 572 6.34 -17.85 -8.72
C SER A 572 5.73 -16.88 -9.73
N SER A 573 6.51 -15.95 -10.24
CA SER A 573 6.09 -14.92 -11.21
C SER A 573 6.07 -15.42 -12.65
N GLN A 574 6.70 -16.58 -12.95
CA GLN A 574 6.70 -17.13 -14.30
C GLN A 574 5.27 -17.45 -14.76
N ASN A 575 4.90 -16.87 -15.89
CA ASN A 575 3.57 -17.02 -16.50
C ASN A 575 2.38 -16.63 -15.61
N ARG A 576 2.63 -15.94 -14.49
CA ARG A 576 1.59 -15.40 -13.62
C ARG A 576 1.21 -14.00 -14.09
N ILE A 577 0.13 -13.90 -14.85
CA ILE A 577 -0.36 -12.64 -15.39
C ILE A 577 -1.53 -12.16 -14.54
N GLY A 578 -1.45 -10.90 -14.10
CA GLY A 578 -2.53 -10.16 -13.48
C GLY A 578 -2.77 -8.85 -14.22
N ILE A 579 -4.03 -8.47 -14.38
CA ILE A 579 -4.42 -7.21 -15.01
C ILE A 579 -5.52 -6.59 -14.15
N ASP A 580 -5.30 -5.35 -13.72
CA ASP A 580 -6.29 -4.59 -12.96
C ASP A 580 -7.36 -4.00 -13.88
N GLU A 581 -6.96 -3.42 -15.03
CA GLU A 581 -7.90 -2.75 -15.92
C GLU A 581 -7.41 -2.76 -17.37
N MET A 582 -8.35 -2.80 -18.31
CA MET A 582 -8.11 -2.68 -19.74
C MET A 582 -9.10 -1.71 -20.39
N TRP A 583 -8.65 -1.01 -21.41
CA TRP A 583 -9.53 -0.13 -22.20
C TRP A 583 -9.14 -0.09 -23.66
N VAL A 584 -10.08 0.25 -24.50
CA VAL A 584 -9.88 0.41 -25.94
C VAL A 584 -10.14 1.87 -26.33
N GLY A 585 -9.19 2.48 -27.01
CA GLY A 585 -9.31 3.82 -27.54
C GLY A 585 -9.55 3.80 -29.06
N GLY A 586 -10.53 4.61 -29.52
CA GLY A 586 -10.81 4.85 -30.94
C GLY A 586 -10.05 6.03 -31.51
N SER A 587 -9.55 6.92 -30.65
CA SER A 587 -8.71 8.07 -31.01
C SER A 587 -7.85 8.45 -29.81
N TYR A 588 -6.82 9.23 -30.07
CA TYR A 588 -6.06 9.94 -29.04
C TYR A 588 -6.72 11.29 -28.72
N ALA A 589 -6.39 11.90 -27.57
CA ALA A 589 -6.87 13.23 -27.20
C ALA A 589 -6.22 14.34 -28.02
#